data_20b02beaf9cb5c962f6e197e32e3f7d9
#
_entry.id   20b02beaf9cb5c962f6e197e32e3f7d9
#
_cell.length_a   1.000
_cell.length_b   1.000
_cell.length_c   1.000
_cell.angle_alpha   90.00
_cell.angle_beta   90.00
_cell.angle_gamma   90.00
#
_symmetry.space_group_name_H-M   'P 1'
#
loop_
_entity.id
_entity.type
_entity.pdbx_description
1 polymer ?
#
loop_
_entity_poly.entity_id
_entity_poly.type
_entity_poly.pdbx_seq_one_letter_code
_entity_poly.pdbx_strand_id
1 'polypeptide(L)'
;MGIGIIIASHGKFAEGIHQSGSMIFGDQEKVQVVTFMPSEGPDDLYAHFNNAIAQFDVDDEILVLADLWSGSPFNQASRIARENPDRKIAIITGLNLPMLIQAYTERMMDANATVEQVAANIIKEAKGGIKALP
;
A
#
# COMPACT_ATOMS: atom_id res chain seq x y z
N MET A 1 2.50 7.26 16.72
CA MET A 1 1.50 7.26 15.64
C MET A 1 2.21 7.54 14.33
N GLY A 2 1.95 6.75 13.31
CA GLY A 2 2.56 6.89 12.01
C GLY A 2 1.69 6.24 10.94
N ILE A 3 2.28 5.96 9.78
CA ILE A 3 1.59 5.31 8.67
C ILE A 3 2.32 4.01 8.34
N GLY A 4 1.58 2.89 8.41
CA GLY A 4 2.03 1.62 7.87
C GLY A 4 1.63 1.50 6.41
N ILE A 5 2.51 0.99 5.58
CA ILE A 5 2.27 0.82 4.14
C ILE A 5 2.16 -0.67 3.84
N ILE A 6 1.08 -1.05 3.14
CA ILE A 6 0.91 -2.40 2.62
C ILE A 6 0.95 -2.33 1.10
N ILE A 7 1.87 -3.07 0.50
CA ILE A 7 1.97 -3.21 -0.95
C ILE A 7 1.32 -4.53 -1.31
N ALA A 8 0.25 -4.51 -2.09
CA ALA A 8 -0.57 -5.68 -2.35
C ALA A 8 -0.77 -5.91 -3.85
N SER A 9 -0.64 -7.16 -4.29
CA SER A 9 -0.79 -7.48 -5.71
C SER A 9 -1.22 -8.92 -5.95
N HIS A 10 -1.68 -9.16 -7.16
CA HIS A 10 -1.71 -10.49 -7.75
C HIS A 10 -0.26 -10.96 -7.97
N GLY A 11 0.02 -12.22 -7.68
CA GLY A 11 1.35 -12.78 -7.89
C GLY A 11 2.44 -12.02 -7.16
N LYS A 12 3.64 -12.10 -7.67
CA LYS A 12 4.84 -11.54 -7.03
C LYS A 12 5.14 -10.07 -7.38
N PHE A 13 4.21 -9.40 -8.03
CA PHE A 13 4.42 -8.01 -8.44
C PHE A 13 4.74 -7.09 -7.25
N ALA A 14 4.03 -7.26 -6.14
CA ALA A 14 4.26 -6.46 -4.93
C ALA A 14 5.67 -6.69 -4.36
N GLU A 15 6.16 -7.92 -4.38
CA GLU A 15 7.53 -8.22 -3.94
C GLU A 15 8.56 -7.53 -4.83
N GLY A 16 8.35 -7.58 -6.14
CA GLY A 16 9.27 -6.96 -7.10
C GLY A 16 9.33 -5.45 -6.98
N ILE A 17 8.19 -4.81 -6.86
CA ILE A 17 8.15 -3.35 -6.74
C ILE A 17 8.71 -2.89 -5.39
N HIS A 18 8.51 -3.67 -4.33
CA HIS A 18 9.14 -3.42 -3.04
C HIS A 18 10.67 -3.45 -3.16
N GLN A 19 11.21 -4.44 -3.84
CA GLN A 19 12.65 -4.53 -4.09
C GLN A 19 13.15 -3.30 -4.87
N SER A 20 12.45 -2.93 -5.93
CA SER A 20 12.83 -1.75 -6.74
C SER A 20 12.81 -0.48 -5.91
N GLY A 21 11.80 -0.32 -5.07
CA GLY A 21 11.71 0.83 -4.16
C GLY A 21 12.86 0.89 -3.18
N SER A 22 13.29 -0.26 -2.66
CA SER A 22 14.44 -0.34 -1.74
C SER A 22 15.74 0.05 -2.43
N MET A 23 15.89 -0.29 -3.71
CA MET A 23 17.07 0.13 -4.48
C MET A 23 17.15 1.64 -4.67
N ILE A 24 16.02 2.31 -4.79
CA ILE A 24 15.95 3.75 -5.07
C ILE A 24 15.96 4.57 -3.78
N PHE A 25 15.18 4.16 -2.79
CA PHE A 25 14.90 4.95 -1.60
C PHE A 25 15.56 4.40 -0.33
N GLY A 26 16.10 3.17 -0.39
CA GLY A 26 16.59 2.43 0.79
C GLY A 26 15.46 1.66 1.47
N ASP A 27 15.85 0.76 2.36
CA ASP A 27 14.89 -0.03 3.12
C ASP A 27 14.08 0.86 4.05
N GLN A 28 12.78 0.62 4.08
CA GLN A 28 11.83 1.42 4.84
C GLN A 28 11.20 0.60 5.95
N GLU A 29 11.01 1.23 7.10
CA GLU A 29 10.25 0.63 8.21
C GLU A 29 8.75 0.68 7.93
N LYS A 30 7.99 -0.17 8.62
CA LYS A 30 6.52 -0.22 8.55
C LYS A 30 6.03 -0.37 7.11
N VAL A 31 6.61 -1.33 6.40
CA VAL A 31 6.19 -1.72 5.06
C VAL A 31 5.97 -3.23 5.07
N GLN A 32 4.79 -3.66 4.65
CA GLN A 32 4.44 -5.07 4.52
C GLN A 32 4.04 -5.36 3.07
N VAL A 33 4.34 -6.56 2.61
CA VAL A 33 4.00 -7.03 1.27
C VAL A 33 2.96 -8.13 1.37
N VAL A 34 1.88 -8.00 0.60
CA VAL A 34 0.81 -8.99 0.53
C VAL A 34 0.68 -9.44 -0.93
N THR A 35 0.84 -10.73 -1.15
CA THR A 35 0.70 -11.32 -2.50
C THR A 35 -0.48 -12.27 -2.53
N PHE A 36 -1.16 -12.30 -3.67
CA PHE A 36 -2.24 -13.24 -3.95
C PHE A 36 -1.76 -14.22 -5.00
N MET A 37 -1.44 -15.45 -4.58
CA MET A 37 -0.84 -16.45 -5.45
C MET A 37 -1.92 -17.30 -6.13
N PRO A 38 -1.60 -17.94 -7.28
CA PRO A 38 -2.60 -18.68 -8.06
C PRO A 38 -3.29 -19.82 -7.30
N SER A 39 -2.62 -20.40 -6.30
CA SER A 39 -3.19 -21.51 -5.49
C SER A 39 -4.06 -21.04 -4.34
N GLU A 40 -4.14 -19.73 -4.10
CA GLU A 40 -4.83 -19.16 -2.95
C GLU A 40 -6.24 -18.71 -3.28
N GLY A 41 -7.10 -18.71 -2.26
CA GLY A 41 -8.45 -18.16 -2.34
C GLY A 41 -8.58 -16.84 -1.58
N PRO A 42 -9.78 -16.22 -1.62
CA PRO A 42 -10.02 -14.95 -0.94
C PRO A 42 -9.75 -14.98 0.56
N ASP A 43 -10.01 -16.09 1.23
CA ASP A 43 -9.79 -16.22 2.66
C ASP A 43 -8.31 -16.26 3.02
N ASP A 44 -7.47 -16.84 2.16
CA ASP A 44 -6.02 -16.81 2.34
C ASP A 44 -5.51 -15.37 2.25
N LEU A 45 -5.99 -14.63 1.27
CA LEU A 45 -5.61 -13.24 1.07
C LEU A 45 -6.08 -12.36 2.23
N TYR A 46 -7.30 -12.59 2.72
CA TYR A 46 -7.81 -11.90 3.90
C TYR A 46 -6.89 -12.13 5.11
N ALA A 47 -6.46 -13.37 5.33
CA ALA A 47 -5.54 -13.71 6.40
C ALA A 47 -4.18 -13.01 6.22
N HIS A 48 -3.68 -12.92 5.00
CA HIS A 48 -2.42 -12.22 4.71
C HIS A 48 -2.50 -10.73 5.08
N PHE A 49 -3.61 -10.07 4.77
CA PHE A 49 -3.82 -8.68 5.16
C PHE A 49 -3.87 -8.51 6.67
N ASN A 50 -4.59 -9.37 7.37
CA ASN A 50 -4.67 -9.31 8.82
C ASN A 50 -3.30 -9.52 9.47
N ASN A 51 -2.52 -10.45 8.96
CA ASN A 51 -1.16 -10.69 9.44
C ASN A 51 -0.26 -9.47 9.21
N ALA A 52 -0.39 -8.83 8.06
CA ALA A 52 0.36 -7.61 7.75
C ALA A 52 0.00 -6.46 8.70
N ILE A 53 -1.29 -6.24 8.93
CA ILE A 53 -1.78 -5.19 9.82
C ILE A 53 -1.30 -5.41 11.25
N ALA A 54 -1.23 -6.66 11.69
CA ALA A 54 -0.77 -7.01 13.04
C ALA A 54 0.70 -6.64 13.28
N GLN A 55 1.48 -6.40 12.24
CA GLN A 55 2.88 -5.97 12.35
C GLN A 55 3.03 -4.47 12.64
N PHE A 56 1.97 -3.70 12.47
CA PHE A 56 1.98 -2.26 12.74
C PHE A 56 1.53 -1.98 14.17
N ASP A 57 1.82 -0.77 14.66
CA ASP A 57 1.30 -0.32 15.94
C ASP A 57 -0.23 -0.14 15.84
N VAL A 58 -0.92 -0.32 16.95
CA VAL A 58 -2.39 -0.26 16.97
C VAL A 58 -2.93 1.13 16.59
N ASP A 59 -2.14 2.17 16.80
CA ASP A 59 -2.50 3.56 16.48
C ASP A 59 -1.94 4.03 15.14
N ASP A 60 -1.23 3.18 14.40
CA ASP A 60 -0.79 3.52 13.04
C ASP A 60 -1.99 3.58 12.11
N GLU A 61 -2.02 4.60 11.26
CA GLU A 61 -2.90 4.63 10.09
C GLU A 61 -2.31 3.74 9.01
N ILE A 62 -3.13 3.23 8.12
CA ILE A 62 -2.69 2.24 7.13
C ILE A 62 -2.97 2.75 5.71
N LEU A 63 -1.93 2.69 4.88
CA LEU A 63 -2.02 2.97 3.46
C LEU A 63 -1.81 1.67 2.68
N VAL A 64 -2.82 1.25 1.94
CA VAL A 64 -2.75 0.09 1.06
C VAL A 64 -2.54 0.57 -0.37
N LEU A 65 -1.49 0.09 -1.00
CA LEU A 65 -1.20 0.31 -2.41
C LEU A 65 -1.45 -1.00 -3.14
N ALA A 66 -2.59 -1.09 -3.84
CA ALA A 66 -3.00 -2.29 -4.54
C ALA A 66 -2.81 -2.14 -6.05
N ASP A 67 -2.62 -3.26 -6.73
CA ASP A 67 -2.31 -3.26 -8.16
C ASP A 67 -3.49 -2.87 -9.04
N LEU A 68 -4.70 -3.32 -8.71
CA LEU A 68 -5.82 -3.21 -9.64
C LEU A 68 -7.14 -2.89 -8.94
N TRP A 69 -7.89 -1.94 -9.48
CA TRP A 69 -9.23 -1.61 -8.99
C TRP A 69 -10.16 -2.81 -9.14
N SER A 70 -10.89 -3.11 -8.08
CA SER A 70 -11.83 -4.24 -8.01
C SER A 70 -11.21 -5.63 -8.13
N GLY A 71 -9.89 -5.74 -8.12
CA GLY A 71 -9.21 -7.03 -8.01
C GLY A 71 -9.29 -7.61 -6.60
N SER A 72 -8.93 -8.89 -6.45
CA SER A 72 -9.00 -9.56 -5.14
C SER A 72 -8.23 -8.85 -4.04
N PRO A 73 -6.99 -8.35 -4.26
CA PRO A 73 -6.30 -7.57 -3.22
C PRO A 73 -7.07 -6.33 -2.78
N PHE A 74 -7.62 -5.57 -3.73
CA PHE A 74 -8.47 -4.42 -3.42
C PHE A 74 -9.71 -4.83 -2.63
N ASN A 75 -10.38 -5.89 -3.05
CA ASN A 75 -11.64 -6.33 -2.42
C ASN A 75 -11.42 -6.78 -0.98
N GLN A 76 -10.35 -7.51 -0.70
CA GLN A 76 -10.06 -7.97 0.66
C GLN A 76 -9.58 -6.82 1.56
N ALA A 77 -8.79 -5.90 1.03
CA ALA A 77 -8.40 -4.69 1.76
C ALA A 77 -9.63 -3.85 2.12
N SER A 78 -10.57 -3.70 1.19
CA SER A 78 -11.84 -2.99 1.41
C SER A 78 -12.70 -3.65 2.48
N ARG A 79 -12.76 -4.98 2.47
CA ARG A 79 -13.45 -5.76 3.51
C ARG A 79 -12.89 -5.45 4.89
N ILE A 80 -11.57 -5.48 5.02
CA ILE A 80 -10.90 -5.20 6.30
C ILE A 80 -11.16 -3.76 6.75
N ALA A 81 -11.12 -2.80 5.84
CA ALA A 81 -11.41 -1.41 6.16
C ALA A 81 -12.83 -1.25 6.73
N ARG A 82 -13.81 -1.93 6.12
CA ARG A 82 -15.20 -1.91 6.62
C ARG A 82 -15.35 -2.59 7.98
N GLU A 83 -14.57 -3.64 8.24
CA GLU A 83 -14.61 -4.37 9.50
C GLU A 83 -13.88 -3.67 10.64
N ASN A 84 -13.07 -2.65 10.33
CA ASN A 84 -12.28 -1.90 11.30
C ASN A 84 -12.55 -0.40 11.16
N PRO A 85 -13.79 0.05 11.43
CA PRO A 85 -14.18 1.45 11.19
C PRO A 85 -13.43 2.45 12.06
N ASP A 86 -12.88 2.01 13.18
CA ASP A 86 -12.10 2.87 14.07
C ASP A 86 -10.66 3.06 13.62
N ARG A 87 -10.21 2.30 12.64
CA ARG A 87 -8.86 2.41 12.11
C ARG A 87 -8.87 3.10 10.76
N LYS A 88 -8.04 4.09 10.59
CA LYS A 88 -7.94 4.80 9.31
C LYS A 88 -7.14 3.98 8.32
N ILE A 89 -7.80 3.53 7.27
CA ILE A 89 -7.22 2.74 6.20
C ILE A 89 -7.60 3.39 4.88
N ALA A 90 -6.62 3.86 4.14
CA ALA A 90 -6.82 4.36 2.78
C ALA A 90 -6.28 3.33 1.79
N ILE A 91 -6.98 3.16 0.68
CA ILE A 91 -6.61 2.20 -0.36
C ILE A 91 -6.47 2.94 -1.68
N ILE A 92 -5.30 2.84 -2.31
CA ILE A 92 -5.04 3.39 -3.64
C ILE A 92 -4.73 2.23 -4.57
N THR A 93 -5.26 2.29 -5.79
CA THR A 93 -5.01 1.28 -6.82
C THR A 93 -4.20 1.84 -7.98
N GLY A 94 -3.78 0.96 -8.87
CA GLY A 94 -2.91 1.33 -9.97
C GLY A 94 -1.43 1.35 -9.58
N LEU A 95 -1.07 0.48 -8.64
CA LEU A 95 0.29 0.40 -8.09
C LEU A 95 1.36 0.48 -9.17
N ASN A 96 2.23 1.45 -9.03
CA ASN A 96 3.42 1.60 -9.85
C ASN A 96 4.56 2.14 -8.99
N LEU A 97 5.76 2.18 -9.53
CA LEU A 97 6.93 2.62 -8.76
C LEU A 97 6.86 4.10 -8.35
N PRO A 98 6.39 5.03 -9.20
CA PRO A 98 6.19 6.41 -8.75
C PRO A 98 5.27 6.53 -7.53
N MET A 99 4.21 5.74 -7.45
CA MET A 99 3.31 5.72 -6.28
C MET A 99 4.06 5.33 -5.01
N LEU A 100 4.84 4.27 -5.08
CA LEU A 100 5.58 3.78 -3.92
C LEU A 100 6.61 4.80 -3.44
N ILE A 101 7.37 5.36 -4.37
CA ILE A 101 8.36 6.39 -4.05
C ILE A 101 7.69 7.62 -3.44
N GLN A 102 6.53 8.03 -3.96
CA GLN A 102 5.79 9.15 -3.42
C GLN A 102 5.28 8.86 -2.00
N ALA A 103 4.82 7.64 -1.75
CA ALA A 103 4.38 7.23 -0.41
C ALA A 103 5.53 7.34 0.61
N TYR A 104 6.70 6.87 0.25
CA TYR A 104 7.89 6.98 1.11
C TYR A 104 8.28 8.44 1.33
N THR A 105 8.23 9.25 0.28
CA THR A 105 8.54 10.68 0.34
C THR A 105 7.60 11.42 1.29
N GLU A 106 6.29 11.22 1.12
CA GLU A 106 5.28 11.90 1.95
C GLU A 106 5.44 11.52 3.43
N ARG A 107 5.65 10.24 3.70
CA ARG A 107 5.82 9.76 5.07
C ARG A 107 7.10 10.30 5.71
N MET A 108 8.17 10.44 4.92
CA MET A 108 9.45 10.98 5.39
C MET A 108 9.36 12.47 5.69
N MET A 109 8.64 13.22 4.85
CA MET A 109 8.60 14.69 4.95
C MET A 109 7.71 15.21 6.07
N ASP A 110 6.67 14.46 6.44
CA ASP A 110 5.71 14.86 7.47
C ASP A 110 5.29 13.66 8.31
N ALA A 111 5.90 13.54 9.49
CA ALA A 111 5.60 12.45 10.43
C ALA A 111 4.16 12.51 10.99
N ASN A 112 3.49 13.66 10.86
CA ASN A 112 2.13 13.87 11.36
C ASN A 112 1.08 13.89 10.24
N ALA A 113 1.47 13.60 8.99
CA ALA A 113 0.52 13.53 7.89
C ALA A 113 -0.52 12.44 8.14
N THR A 114 -1.76 12.73 7.79
CA THR A 114 -2.84 11.73 7.83
C THR A 114 -2.79 10.88 6.58
N VAL A 115 -3.31 9.65 6.67
CA VAL A 115 -3.35 8.75 5.53
C VAL A 115 -4.18 9.32 4.38
N GLU A 116 -5.25 10.08 4.69
CA GLU A 116 -6.06 10.74 3.67
C GLU A 116 -5.27 11.79 2.90
N GLN A 117 -4.47 12.61 3.59
CA GLN A 117 -3.61 13.62 2.96
C GLN A 117 -2.56 12.97 2.07
N VAL A 118 -1.90 11.93 2.59
CA VAL A 118 -0.88 11.20 1.85
C VAL A 118 -1.48 10.55 0.60
N ALA A 119 -2.65 9.92 0.73
CA ALA A 119 -3.33 9.29 -0.39
C ALA A 119 -3.67 10.30 -1.50
N ALA A 120 -4.20 11.46 -1.13
CA ALA A 120 -4.53 12.52 -2.10
C ALA A 120 -3.28 13.02 -2.83
N ASN A 121 -2.19 13.22 -2.12
CA ASN A 121 -0.93 13.69 -2.70
C ASN A 121 -0.30 12.63 -3.61
N ILE A 122 -0.35 11.37 -3.23
CA ILE A 122 0.15 10.28 -4.06
C ILE A 122 -0.58 10.23 -5.39
N ILE A 123 -1.91 10.29 -5.36
CA ILE A 123 -2.72 10.25 -6.59
C ILE A 123 -2.33 11.42 -7.50
N LYS A 124 -2.20 12.60 -6.96
CA LYS A 124 -1.84 13.80 -7.72
C LYS A 124 -0.46 13.67 -8.34
N GLU A 125 0.55 13.33 -7.54
CA GLU A 125 1.96 13.32 -7.99
C GLU A 125 2.29 12.10 -8.84
N ALA A 126 1.75 10.93 -8.52
CA ALA A 126 2.07 9.71 -9.26
C ALA A 126 1.51 9.72 -10.69
N LYS A 127 0.40 10.40 -10.92
CA LYS A 127 -0.13 10.59 -12.28
C LYS A 127 0.90 11.26 -13.19
N GLY A 128 1.68 12.19 -12.67
CA GLY A 128 2.76 12.86 -13.37
C GLY A 128 3.96 11.97 -13.69
N GLY A 129 4.04 10.79 -13.10
CA GLY A 129 5.09 9.81 -13.38
C GLY A 129 4.87 9.01 -14.65
N ILE A 130 3.68 9.08 -15.23
CA ILE A 130 3.32 8.44 -16.49
C ILE A 130 3.48 9.49 -17.59
N LYS A 131 4.57 9.45 -18.31
CA LYS A 131 4.88 10.48 -19.32
C LYS A 131 5.79 9.96 -20.40
N ALA A 132 5.77 10.63 -21.54
CA ALA A 132 6.59 10.30 -22.68
C ALA A 132 7.73 11.30 -22.82
N LEU A 133 8.83 10.85 -23.36
CA LEU A 133 9.90 11.72 -23.86
C LEU A 133 9.53 12.16 -25.27
N PRO A 134 9.46 13.46 -25.56
CA PRO A 134 9.12 13.96 -26.92
C PRO A 134 10.15 13.60 -27.98
#